data_39964654a177aa7e8b09b9b3aba3749a
#
_entry.id   39964654a177aa7e8b09b9b3aba3749a
#
_cell.length_a   1.000
_cell.length_b   1.000
_cell.length_c   1.000
_cell.angle_alpha   90.00
_cell.angle_beta   90.00
_cell.angle_gamma   90.00
#
_symmetry.space_group_name_H-M   'P 1'
#
loop_
_entity.id
_entity.type
_entity.pdbx_description
1 polymer ?
#
loop_
_entity_poly.entity_id
_entity_poly.type
_entity_poly.pdbx_seq_one_letter_code
_entity_poly.pdbx_strand_id
1 'polypeptide(L)'
;MLEMAEYKQTGKCKYLVAMGCLVQRYKEDLIKALPEVDLFISIDEYDNYWEKILKLINKDSKSKNTLDYMDRIISTGNTTAYLKIAEGCSNNCTYCAIPYIRGPYESRKMEDVLEEAKKLAKDGIKELIVIAQDTTKYGIDIYGKPMLAELLDKLCKIDGFKWIRFLYAYPESITDELIEVVKNNDKICNYFDIPLQHFADKVLRRMNRKSDSKSIKNTITKIRKEIPDVILRTTFIVGFPGETEDDFFELYEFVNEAKFEKLGVFKYSKEDGTPASRIKEQVHHKTKQSRLDKIMSLEQKISRIKLEEKIGNEYEAVVDGFSDDNRYICARSYMDIPNEDGTIFIKNNGKVQPGDFIKCKIISVKNYDLIGEII
;
A
#
# COMPACT_ATOMS: atom_id res chain seq x y z
N MET A 1 -0.97 6.10 -22.48
CA MET A 1 0.11 6.23 -23.50
C MET A 1 -0.39 6.88 -24.78
N LEU A 2 -1.53 6.47 -25.36
CA LEU A 2 -2.06 7.09 -26.61
C LEU A 2 -2.35 8.58 -26.43
N GLU A 3 -2.96 8.98 -25.30
CA GLU A 3 -3.18 10.40 -24.98
C GLU A 3 -1.86 11.19 -24.95
N MET A 4 -0.79 10.62 -24.37
CA MET A 4 0.53 11.28 -24.39
C MET A 4 1.13 11.34 -25.80
N ALA A 5 0.81 10.38 -26.66
CA ALA A 5 1.28 10.39 -28.05
C ALA A 5 0.69 11.55 -28.87
N GLU A 6 -0.53 12.01 -28.53
CA GLU A 6 -1.15 13.18 -29.19
C GLU A 6 -0.30 14.45 -29.04
N TYR A 7 0.46 14.60 -27.97
CA TYR A 7 1.37 15.73 -27.78
C TYR A 7 2.55 15.76 -28.76
N LYS A 8 2.84 14.65 -29.46
CA LYS A 8 3.80 14.64 -30.58
C LYS A 8 3.25 15.35 -31.81
N GLN A 9 1.91 15.36 -31.98
CA GLN A 9 1.23 16.00 -33.11
C GLN A 9 0.77 17.43 -32.78
N THR A 10 0.23 17.62 -31.57
CA THR A 10 -0.42 18.88 -31.16
C THR A 10 0.45 19.75 -30.27
N GLY A 11 1.55 19.21 -29.71
CA GLY A 11 2.41 19.88 -28.73
C GLY A 11 3.88 19.94 -29.13
N LYS A 12 4.74 20.08 -28.14
CA LYS A 12 6.19 20.16 -28.28
C LYS A 12 6.92 18.84 -27.97
N CYS A 13 6.18 17.74 -27.79
CA CYS A 13 6.75 16.43 -27.47
C CYS A 13 7.48 15.88 -28.71
N LYS A 14 8.79 15.68 -28.61
CA LYS A 14 9.60 15.10 -29.69
C LYS A 14 9.74 13.59 -29.56
N TYR A 15 9.86 13.11 -28.34
CA TYR A 15 10.09 11.71 -28.02
C TYR A 15 9.16 11.27 -26.91
N LEU A 16 8.60 10.08 -27.02
CA LEU A 16 7.78 9.43 -26.01
C LEU A 16 8.49 8.18 -25.51
N VAL A 17 8.76 8.12 -24.22
CA VAL A 17 9.42 6.98 -23.56
C VAL A 17 8.42 6.31 -22.64
N ALA A 18 8.20 5.02 -22.80
CA ALA A 18 7.40 4.21 -21.90
C ALA A 18 8.31 3.34 -21.02
N MET A 19 8.09 3.36 -19.71
CA MET A 19 8.86 2.55 -18.75
C MET A 19 7.99 2.07 -17.60
N GLY A 20 8.41 0.99 -16.94
CA GLY A 20 7.74 0.46 -15.74
C GLY A 20 7.18 -0.95 -15.90
N CYS A 21 6.28 -1.33 -14.96
CA CYS A 21 5.78 -2.71 -14.81
C CYS A 21 5.09 -3.26 -16.05
N LEU A 22 4.30 -2.45 -16.76
CA LEU A 22 3.62 -2.88 -17.97
C LEU A 22 4.62 -3.20 -19.08
N VAL A 23 5.65 -2.35 -19.23
CA VAL A 23 6.73 -2.57 -20.21
C VAL A 23 7.52 -3.83 -19.84
N GLN A 24 7.88 -4.04 -18.57
CA GLN A 24 8.56 -5.26 -18.14
C GLN A 24 7.81 -6.53 -18.55
N ARG A 25 6.49 -6.49 -18.47
CA ARG A 25 5.65 -7.67 -18.70
C ARG A 25 5.32 -7.93 -20.17
N TYR A 26 5.10 -6.88 -20.94
CA TYR A 26 4.52 -6.97 -22.31
C TYR A 26 5.31 -6.18 -23.35
N LYS A 27 6.62 -6.02 -23.18
CA LYS A 27 7.46 -5.16 -24.02
C LYS A 27 7.29 -5.42 -25.51
N GLU A 28 7.36 -6.68 -25.93
CA GLU A 28 7.25 -7.05 -27.36
C GLU A 28 5.86 -6.76 -27.94
N ASP A 29 4.80 -6.98 -27.16
CA ASP A 29 3.44 -6.68 -27.59
C ASP A 29 3.18 -5.18 -27.64
N LEU A 30 3.72 -4.43 -26.68
CA LEU A 30 3.62 -2.98 -26.62
C LEU A 30 4.36 -2.31 -27.79
N ILE A 31 5.53 -2.80 -28.15
CA ILE A 31 6.27 -2.30 -29.33
C ILE A 31 5.42 -2.42 -30.62
N LYS A 32 4.68 -3.52 -30.76
CA LYS A 32 3.81 -3.74 -31.92
C LYS A 32 2.52 -2.91 -31.87
N ALA A 33 1.96 -2.77 -30.66
CA ALA A 33 0.65 -2.12 -30.44
C ALA A 33 0.75 -0.59 -30.35
N LEU A 34 1.90 -0.04 -30.01
CA LEU A 34 2.11 1.39 -29.75
C LEU A 34 3.34 1.93 -30.53
N PRO A 35 3.26 1.99 -31.86
CA PRO A 35 4.38 2.49 -32.69
C PRO A 35 4.69 3.98 -32.45
N GLU A 36 3.81 4.71 -31.76
CA GLU A 36 4.01 6.11 -31.36
C GLU A 36 5.07 6.28 -30.26
N VAL A 37 5.38 5.22 -29.53
CA VAL A 37 6.38 5.23 -28.45
C VAL A 37 7.76 4.98 -29.06
N ASP A 38 8.69 5.91 -28.83
CA ASP A 38 10.04 5.85 -29.43
C ASP A 38 10.98 4.92 -28.65
N LEU A 39 10.74 4.70 -27.36
CA LEU A 39 11.59 3.88 -26.53
C LEU A 39 10.81 3.20 -25.39
N PHE A 40 10.99 1.89 -25.24
CA PHE A 40 10.45 1.10 -24.15
C PHE A 40 11.59 0.63 -23.23
N ILE A 41 11.48 0.96 -21.94
CA ILE A 41 12.47 0.61 -20.91
C ILE A 41 11.81 -0.28 -19.87
N SER A 42 12.20 -1.54 -19.81
CA SER A 42 11.77 -2.49 -18.79
C SER A 42 12.49 -2.24 -17.45
N ILE A 43 12.00 -2.84 -16.36
CA ILE A 43 12.53 -2.59 -15.00
C ILE A 43 13.97 -3.10 -14.86
N ASP A 44 14.29 -4.23 -15.47
CA ASP A 44 15.64 -4.81 -15.53
C ASP A 44 16.65 -3.96 -16.31
N GLU A 45 16.16 -2.95 -17.05
CA GLU A 45 16.98 -2.00 -17.79
C GLU A 45 17.16 -0.65 -17.06
N TYR A 46 16.68 -0.54 -15.80
CA TYR A 46 16.72 0.73 -15.07
C TYR A 46 18.14 1.20 -14.73
N ASP A 47 19.10 0.30 -14.60
CA ASP A 47 20.51 0.66 -14.35
C ASP A 47 21.15 1.46 -15.49
N ASN A 48 20.59 1.34 -16.70
CA ASN A 48 21.10 2.03 -17.89
C ASN A 48 20.04 2.85 -18.64
N TYR A 49 18.91 3.15 -17.97
CA TYR A 49 17.80 3.87 -18.60
C TYR A 49 18.21 5.22 -19.20
N TRP A 50 19.11 5.93 -18.50
CA TRP A 50 19.55 7.27 -18.92
C TRP A 50 20.41 7.22 -20.18
N GLU A 51 21.30 6.24 -20.28
CA GLU A 51 22.10 6.05 -21.51
C GLU A 51 21.23 5.77 -22.72
N LYS A 52 20.14 5.00 -22.53
CA LYS A 52 19.18 4.72 -23.62
C LYS A 52 18.42 5.98 -24.05
N ILE A 53 17.99 6.80 -23.10
CA ILE A 53 17.34 8.08 -23.37
C ILE A 53 18.30 9.02 -24.11
N LEU A 54 19.56 9.13 -23.67
CA LEU A 54 20.55 9.98 -24.32
C LEU A 54 20.84 9.56 -25.75
N LYS A 55 20.93 8.25 -26.01
CA LYS A 55 21.05 7.72 -27.39
C LYS A 55 19.85 8.12 -28.26
N LEU A 56 18.63 8.02 -27.72
CA LEU A 56 17.42 8.41 -28.45
C LEU A 56 17.44 9.90 -28.84
N ILE A 57 17.95 10.77 -27.99
CA ILE A 57 18.00 12.23 -28.25
C ILE A 57 19.31 12.70 -28.89
N ASN A 58 20.17 11.76 -29.34
CA ASN A 58 21.47 12.02 -29.98
C ASN A 58 22.40 12.90 -29.11
N LYS A 59 22.46 12.64 -27.81
CA LYS A 59 23.37 13.29 -26.87
C LYS A 59 24.35 12.30 -26.28
N ASP A 60 25.62 12.62 -26.32
CA ASP A 60 26.65 11.90 -25.58
C ASP A 60 26.66 12.30 -24.11
N SER A 61 26.69 11.33 -23.22
CA SER A 61 26.90 11.57 -21.79
C SER A 61 28.00 10.67 -21.26
N LYS A 62 28.90 11.27 -20.49
CA LYS A 62 29.94 10.56 -19.73
C LYS A 62 29.48 10.17 -18.32
N SER A 63 28.26 10.52 -17.91
CA SER A 63 27.75 10.23 -16.57
C SER A 63 27.03 8.88 -16.52
N LYS A 64 27.51 7.98 -15.69
CA LYS A 64 26.73 6.81 -15.24
C LYS A 64 25.73 7.30 -14.19
N ASN A 65 24.51 7.58 -14.60
CA ASN A 65 23.42 7.83 -13.66
C ASN A 65 22.71 6.50 -13.40
N THR A 66 23.03 5.86 -12.30
CA THR A 66 22.19 4.81 -11.70
C THR A 66 21.03 5.46 -10.97
N LEU A 67 19.89 4.77 -10.90
CA LEU A 67 18.77 5.20 -10.06
C LEU A 67 19.23 5.21 -8.59
N ASP A 68 19.31 6.41 -8.01
CA ASP A 68 19.64 6.58 -6.61
C ASP A 68 18.38 6.95 -5.82
N TYR A 69 18.10 6.21 -4.76
CA TYR A 69 17.01 6.53 -3.83
C TYR A 69 17.19 7.89 -3.14
N MET A 70 18.45 8.35 -3.05
CA MET A 70 18.78 9.64 -2.44
C MET A 70 18.40 10.84 -3.32
N ASP A 71 18.30 10.67 -4.64
CA ASP A 71 18.08 11.77 -5.59
C ASP A 71 16.64 11.82 -6.13
N ARG A 72 15.70 11.17 -5.45
CA ARG A 72 14.31 11.16 -5.87
C ARG A 72 13.58 12.47 -5.60
N ILE A 73 12.62 12.79 -6.45
CA ILE A 73 11.65 13.87 -6.23
C ILE A 73 10.49 13.31 -5.40
N ILE A 74 10.14 13.98 -4.30
CA ILE A 74 9.00 13.61 -3.48
C ILE A 74 7.75 14.23 -4.10
N SER A 75 6.84 13.38 -4.59
CA SER A 75 5.58 13.79 -5.22
C SER A 75 4.37 13.76 -4.27
N THR A 76 4.57 13.32 -3.03
CA THR A 76 3.52 13.16 -2.00
C THR A 76 3.30 14.41 -1.14
N GLY A 77 3.78 15.56 -1.59
CA GLY A 77 3.79 16.79 -0.79
C GLY A 77 4.96 16.86 0.19
N ASN A 78 4.91 17.82 1.11
CA ASN A 78 6.05 18.11 2.00
C ASN A 78 5.96 17.42 3.37
N THR A 79 4.92 16.65 3.63
CA THR A 79 4.64 16.08 4.95
C THR A 79 4.88 14.58 5.01
N THR A 80 4.51 13.86 3.96
CA THR A 80 4.52 12.39 3.91
C THR A 80 5.47 11.89 2.84
N ALA A 81 6.23 10.84 3.14
CA ALA A 81 7.05 10.15 2.14
C ALA A 81 6.96 8.63 2.31
N TYR A 82 6.99 7.91 1.17
CA TYR A 82 7.13 6.46 1.16
C TYR A 82 8.61 6.08 1.21
N LEU A 83 8.98 5.14 2.05
CA LEU A 83 10.32 4.56 2.16
C LEU A 83 10.28 3.11 1.71
N LYS A 84 10.80 2.83 0.53
CA LYS A 84 10.88 1.47 0.01
C LYS A 84 12.08 0.74 0.62
N ILE A 85 11.83 -0.39 1.30
CA ILE A 85 12.85 -1.17 2.02
C ILE A 85 13.29 -2.44 1.30
N ALA A 86 12.50 -2.89 0.32
CA ALA A 86 12.80 -4.05 -0.51
C ALA A 86 12.09 -3.95 -1.85
N GLU A 87 12.52 -4.74 -2.82
CA GLU A 87 11.92 -4.91 -4.15
C GLU A 87 11.62 -6.38 -4.40
N GLY A 88 10.68 -6.66 -5.32
CA GLY A 88 10.32 -8.02 -5.70
C GLY A 88 9.56 -8.82 -4.64
N CYS A 89 9.18 -10.05 -4.95
CA CYS A 89 8.43 -10.91 -4.05
C CYS A 89 8.66 -12.40 -4.34
N SER A 90 8.96 -13.19 -3.31
CA SER A 90 9.16 -14.64 -3.38
C SER A 90 8.02 -15.44 -2.73
N ASN A 91 6.83 -14.84 -2.47
CA ASN A 91 5.69 -15.55 -1.90
C ASN A 91 4.98 -16.48 -2.90
N ASN A 92 5.13 -16.22 -4.21
CA ASN A 92 4.59 -17.04 -5.30
C ASN A 92 3.07 -17.28 -5.18
N CYS A 93 2.30 -16.28 -4.72
CA CYS A 93 0.84 -16.35 -4.71
C CYS A 93 0.32 -16.62 -6.12
N THR A 94 -0.57 -17.59 -6.29
CA THR A 94 -0.95 -18.11 -7.62
C THR A 94 -1.68 -17.10 -8.51
N TYR A 95 -2.24 -16.05 -7.95
CA TYR A 95 -2.94 -14.96 -8.65
C TYR A 95 -2.02 -13.79 -9.01
N CYS A 96 -0.78 -13.76 -8.51
CA CYS A 96 0.05 -12.57 -8.52
C CYS A 96 1.11 -12.60 -9.62
N ALA A 97 1.21 -11.51 -10.37
CA ALA A 97 2.20 -11.35 -11.43
C ALA A 97 3.51 -10.66 -10.96
N ILE A 98 3.58 -10.20 -9.72
CA ILE A 98 4.74 -9.45 -9.19
C ILE A 98 6.08 -10.18 -9.37
N PRO A 99 6.20 -11.49 -9.08
CA PRO A 99 7.48 -12.18 -9.29
C PRO A 99 7.99 -12.13 -10.74
N TYR A 100 7.06 -12.06 -11.72
CA TYR A 100 7.41 -11.97 -13.15
C TYR A 100 7.74 -10.53 -13.59
N ILE A 101 7.39 -9.53 -12.77
CA ILE A 101 7.56 -8.11 -13.09
C ILE A 101 8.74 -7.52 -12.32
N ARG A 102 8.85 -7.83 -11.02
CA ARG A 102 9.79 -7.23 -10.08
C ARG A 102 10.90 -8.19 -9.63
N GLY A 103 10.85 -9.45 -10.08
CA GLY A 103 11.82 -10.46 -9.70
C GLY A 103 11.66 -11.03 -8.28
N PRO A 104 12.68 -11.76 -7.80
CA PRO A 104 12.73 -12.28 -6.45
C PRO A 104 12.78 -11.16 -5.42
N TYR A 105 12.53 -11.50 -4.16
CA TYR A 105 12.60 -10.55 -3.07
C TYR A 105 14.03 -10.15 -2.75
N GLU A 106 14.33 -8.87 -2.77
CA GLU A 106 15.64 -8.29 -2.48
C GLU A 106 15.50 -7.12 -1.49
N SER A 107 16.05 -7.32 -0.29
CA SER A 107 16.09 -6.27 0.75
C SER A 107 17.18 -5.24 0.47
N ARG A 108 16.88 -4.00 0.74
CA ARG A 108 17.91 -2.96 0.83
C ARG A 108 18.68 -3.11 2.14
N LYS A 109 19.95 -2.76 2.14
CA LYS A 109 20.75 -2.72 3.38
C LYS A 109 20.14 -1.73 4.39
N MET A 110 20.18 -2.09 5.66
CA MET A 110 19.58 -1.26 6.71
C MET A 110 20.22 0.12 6.78
N GLU A 111 21.52 0.19 6.58
CA GLU A 111 22.28 1.44 6.59
C GLU A 111 21.79 2.41 5.51
N ASP A 112 21.57 1.93 4.29
CA ASP A 112 21.11 2.73 3.16
C ASP A 112 19.66 3.23 3.37
N VAL A 113 18.81 2.36 3.96
CA VAL A 113 17.43 2.72 4.32
C VAL A 113 17.40 3.81 5.39
N LEU A 114 18.25 3.69 6.42
CA LEU A 114 18.34 4.67 7.50
C LEU A 114 18.95 5.99 7.02
N GLU A 115 19.89 5.97 6.09
CA GLU A 115 20.46 7.16 5.50
C GLU A 115 19.41 7.96 4.71
N GLU A 116 18.65 7.28 3.85
CA GLU A 116 17.52 7.88 3.14
C GLU A 116 16.49 8.47 4.11
N ALA A 117 16.13 7.72 5.16
CA ALA A 117 15.19 8.19 6.17
C ALA A 117 15.68 9.47 6.88
N LYS A 118 16.97 9.56 7.23
CA LYS A 118 17.56 10.76 7.82
C LYS A 118 17.49 11.97 6.88
N LYS A 119 17.72 11.74 5.57
CA LYS A 119 17.58 12.80 4.56
C LYS A 119 16.14 13.28 4.49
N LEU A 120 15.16 12.36 4.42
CA LEU A 120 13.72 12.69 4.41
C LEU A 120 13.31 13.51 5.64
N ALA A 121 13.77 13.11 6.83
CA ALA A 121 13.51 13.85 8.07
C ALA A 121 14.11 15.26 8.03
N LYS A 122 15.34 15.41 7.52
CA LYS A 122 16.01 16.71 7.33
C LYS A 122 15.28 17.59 6.33
N ASP A 123 14.68 16.99 5.28
CA ASP A 123 13.90 17.67 4.26
C ASP A 123 12.48 18.05 4.76
N GLY A 124 12.17 17.76 6.04
CA GLY A 124 10.93 18.20 6.71
C GLY A 124 9.79 17.21 6.70
N ILE A 125 9.99 15.99 6.19
CA ILE A 125 8.97 14.93 6.22
C ILE A 125 8.61 14.57 7.66
N LYS A 126 7.33 14.54 7.97
CA LYS A 126 6.78 14.23 9.30
C LYS A 126 6.19 12.83 9.40
N GLU A 127 5.65 12.30 8.32
CA GLU A 127 5.12 10.95 8.25
C GLU A 127 5.94 10.11 7.27
N LEU A 128 6.46 8.98 7.75
CA LEU A 128 7.21 8.01 6.97
C LEU A 128 6.39 6.74 6.79
N ILE A 129 6.12 6.34 5.54
CA ILE A 129 5.40 5.12 5.22
C ILE A 129 6.37 4.10 4.63
N VAL A 130 6.67 3.07 5.40
CA VAL A 130 7.57 1.98 5.03
C VAL A 130 6.83 0.99 4.13
N ILE A 131 7.37 0.71 2.95
CA ILE A 131 6.75 -0.15 1.94
C ILE A 131 7.72 -1.17 1.35
N ALA A 132 7.17 -2.31 0.96
CA ALA A 132 7.72 -3.33 0.08
C ALA A 132 6.54 -4.14 -0.50
N GLN A 133 6.77 -5.16 -1.31
CA GLN A 133 5.71 -6.13 -1.68
C GLN A 133 5.34 -7.06 -0.50
N ASP A 134 6.25 -7.19 0.47
CA ASP A 134 6.06 -7.87 1.75
C ASP A 134 7.04 -7.27 2.75
N THR A 135 6.60 -6.34 3.58
CA THR A 135 7.47 -5.65 4.54
C THR A 135 7.96 -6.58 5.66
N THR A 136 7.16 -7.59 6.02
CA THR A 136 7.48 -8.51 7.10
C THR A 136 8.66 -9.44 6.80
N LYS A 137 9.02 -9.59 5.50
CA LYS A 137 10.20 -10.37 5.09
C LYS A 137 11.50 -9.59 5.04
N TYR A 138 11.45 -8.28 5.30
CA TYR A 138 12.65 -7.46 5.25
C TYR A 138 13.81 -8.07 6.03
N GLY A 139 14.95 -8.18 5.37
CA GLY A 139 16.21 -8.63 5.95
C GLY A 139 16.45 -10.14 5.94
N ILE A 140 15.45 -10.99 5.65
CA ILE A 140 15.63 -12.45 5.67
C ILE A 140 16.71 -12.88 4.67
N ASP A 141 16.74 -12.29 3.47
CA ASP A 141 17.66 -12.60 2.40
C ASP A 141 19.11 -12.16 2.66
N ILE A 142 19.32 -11.07 3.39
CA ILE A 142 20.64 -10.49 3.64
C ILE A 142 21.17 -10.69 5.06
N TYR A 143 20.27 -10.85 6.07
CA TYR A 143 20.64 -11.02 7.49
C TYR A 143 20.23 -12.40 8.06
N GLY A 144 19.52 -13.24 7.28
CA GLY A 144 19.08 -14.57 7.70
C GLY A 144 17.91 -14.59 8.69
N LYS A 145 17.32 -13.43 9.02
CA LYS A 145 16.17 -13.29 9.93
C LYS A 145 15.32 -12.07 9.56
N PRO A 146 14.03 -12.04 9.97
CA PRO A 146 13.20 -10.84 9.82
C PRO A 146 13.80 -9.66 10.60
N MET A 147 13.92 -8.51 9.94
CA MET A 147 14.55 -7.31 10.52
C MET A 147 13.61 -6.10 10.57
N LEU A 148 12.32 -6.25 10.23
CA LEU A 148 11.39 -5.12 10.20
C LEU A 148 11.23 -4.47 11.58
N ALA A 149 11.11 -5.25 12.65
CA ALA A 149 11.01 -4.73 14.02
C ALA A 149 12.23 -3.88 14.40
N GLU A 150 13.44 -4.39 14.14
CA GLU A 150 14.68 -3.66 14.41
C GLU A 150 14.80 -2.39 13.56
N LEU A 151 14.39 -2.45 12.28
CA LEU A 151 14.38 -1.28 11.41
C LEU A 151 13.43 -0.20 11.93
N LEU A 152 12.19 -0.57 12.29
CA LEU A 152 11.21 0.38 12.82
C LEU A 152 11.69 1.04 14.12
N ASP A 153 12.29 0.27 15.05
CA ASP A 153 12.87 0.82 16.26
C ASP A 153 13.99 1.84 15.97
N LYS A 154 14.86 1.55 14.98
CA LYS A 154 15.91 2.49 14.56
C LYS A 154 15.34 3.72 13.86
N LEU A 155 14.30 3.59 13.05
CA LEU A 155 13.61 4.71 12.42
C LEU A 155 12.97 5.64 13.46
N CYS A 156 12.42 5.09 14.55
CA CYS A 156 11.87 5.88 15.66
C CYS A 156 12.91 6.79 16.35
N LYS A 157 14.19 6.41 16.30
CA LYS A 157 15.29 7.18 16.88
C LYS A 157 15.74 8.35 16.00
N ILE A 158 15.23 8.45 14.78
CA ILE A 158 15.49 9.59 13.91
C ILE A 158 14.58 10.75 14.33
N ASP A 159 15.20 11.91 14.61
CA ASP A 159 14.47 13.14 14.90
C ASP A 159 13.79 13.67 13.63
N GLY A 160 12.62 14.30 13.80
CA GLY A 160 11.87 14.92 12.71
C GLY A 160 10.61 14.13 12.33
N PHE A 161 10.60 12.81 12.36
CA PHE A 161 9.39 12.04 12.15
C PHE A 161 8.45 12.10 13.37
N LYS A 162 7.18 12.31 13.08
CA LYS A 162 6.09 12.24 14.04
C LYS A 162 5.33 10.94 13.93
N TRP A 163 5.11 10.47 12.70
CA TRP A 163 4.47 9.19 12.42
C TRP A 163 5.35 8.30 11.54
N ILE A 164 5.40 7.03 11.88
CA ILE A 164 6.00 5.96 11.10
C ILE A 164 4.94 4.90 10.92
N ARG A 165 4.74 4.46 9.70
CA ARG A 165 3.75 3.46 9.31
C ARG A 165 4.41 2.43 8.42
N PHE A 166 3.95 1.18 8.45
CA PHE A 166 4.35 0.15 7.49
C PHE A 166 3.11 -0.49 6.88
N LEU A 167 3.22 -0.88 5.61
CA LEU A 167 2.14 -1.51 4.86
C LEU A 167 2.55 -2.88 4.35
N TYR A 168 1.58 -3.67 3.89
CA TYR A 168 1.78 -4.98 3.26
C TYR A 168 2.45 -6.01 4.18
N ALA A 169 1.89 -6.21 5.37
CA ALA A 169 2.30 -7.25 6.31
C ALA A 169 1.62 -8.59 6.00
N TYR A 170 2.39 -9.66 5.93
CA TYR A 170 1.83 -11.01 5.77
C TYR A 170 1.55 -11.61 7.14
N PRO A 171 0.34 -12.17 7.39
CA PRO A 171 -0.10 -12.60 8.74
C PRO A 171 0.82 -13.63 9.37
N GLU A 172 1.33 -14.58 8.56
CA GLU A 172 2.27 -15.62 9.01
C GLU A 172 3.68 -15.13 9.38
N SER A 173 4.00 -13.90 9.01
CA SER A 173 5.33 -13.32 9.25
C SER A 173 5.28 -12.17 10.27
N ILE A 174 4.13 -11.89 10.87
CA ILE A 174 4.00 -10.94 11.97
C ILE A 174 4.53 -11.61 13.24
N THR A 175 5.70 -11.17 13.71
CA THR A 175 6.35 -11.69 14.92
C THR A 175 5.90 -10.97 16.17
N ASP A 176 6.18 -11.56 17.31
CA ASP A 176 5.90 -10.95 18.62
C ASP A 176 6.69 -9.67 18.83
N GLU A 177 7.95 -9.67 18.37
CA GLU A 177 8.84 -8.51 18.42
C GLU A 177 8.27 -7.35 17.58
N LEU A 178 7.64 -7.64 16.43
CA LEU A 178 7.01 -6.59 15.61
C LEU A 178 5.82 -5.97 16.35
N ILE A 179 4.97 -6.78 16.97
CA ILE A 179 3.83 -6.28 17.77
C ILE A 179 4.34 -5.45 18.95
N GLU A 180 5.38 -5.92 19.63
CA GLU A 180 5.97 -5.23 20.79
C GLU A 180 6.59 -3.87 20.39
N VAL A 181 7.30 -3.81 19.28
CA VAL A 181 7.88 -2.54 18.78
C VAL A 181 6.78 -1.54 18.41
N VAL A 182 5.70 -1.97 17.79
CA VAL A 182 4.56 -1.08 17.49
C VAL A 182 3.92 -0.58 18.77
N LYS A 183 3.66 -1.48 19.73
CA LYS A 183 3.03 -1.17 21.03
C LYS A 183 3.83 -0.16 21.85
N ASN A 184 5.16 -0.23 21.81
CA ASN A 184 6.04 0.49 22.73
C ASN A 184 6.66 1.78 22.12
N ASN A 185 6.29 2.15 20.89
CA ASN A 185 6.82 3.34 20.22
C ASN A 185 5.71 4.28 19.76
N ASP A 186 5.53 5.40 20.41
CA ASP A 186 4.49 6.40 20.13
C ASP A 186 4.58 7.00 18.71
N LYS A 187 5.74 6.92 18.04
CA LYS A 187 5.89 7.36 16.66
C LYS A 187 5.32 6.36 15.66
N ILE A 188 5.20 5.06 16.02
CA ILE A 188 4.64 4.06 15.14
C ILE A 188 3.12 4.10 15.25
N CYS A 189 2.45 4.32 14.13
CA CYS A 189 0.99 4.28 14.10
C CYS A 189 0.49 2.88 14.46
N ASN A 190 -0.49 2.78 15.35
CA ASN A 190 -1.20 1.54 15.69
C ASN A 190 -2.06 1.08 14.49
N TYR A 191 -1.41 0.77 13.39
CA TYR A 191 -2.02 0.48 12.11
C TYR A 191 -1.31 -0.70 11.43
N PHE A 192 -2.04 -1.78 11.14
CA PHE A 192 -1.53 -2.94 10.43
C PHE A 192 -2.32 -3.14 9.14
N ASP A 193 -1.65 -3.06 7.99
CA ASP A 193 -2.20 -3.44 6.69
C ASP A 193 -1.81 -4.91 6.42
N ILE A 194 -2.80 -5.80 6.54
CA ILE A 194 -2.63 -7.25 6.46
C ILE A 194 -3.53 -7.79 5.34
N PRO A 195 -3.04 -7.87 4.09
CA PRO A 195 -3.83 -8.39 2.97
C PRO A 195 -4.02 -9.91 3.08
N LEU A 196 -5.10 -10.33 3.73
CA LEU A 196 -5.43 -11.74 4.00
C LEU A 196 -5.81 -12.51 2.73
N GLN A 197 -6.43 -11.82 1.76
CA GLN A 197 -6.87 -12.30 0.45
C GLN A 197 -8.09 -13.21 0.48
N HIS A 198 -8.17 -14.15 1.40
CA HIS A 198 -9.32 -15.02 1.67
C HIS A 198 -9.28 -15.53 3.11
N PHE A 199 -10.30 -16.32 3.50
CA PHE A 199 -10.35 -16.92 4.82
C PHE A 199 -10.51 -18.46 4.77
N ALA A 200 -11.29 -18.99 3.80
CA ALA A 200 -11.47 -20.44 3.67
C ALA A 200 -10.14 -21.13 3.33
N ASP A 201 -9.76 -22.12 4.14
CA ASP A 201 -8.47 -22.84 4.02
C ASP A 201 -8.25 -23.45 2.64
N LYS A 202 -9.30 -23.96 2.01
CA LYS A 202 -9.25 -24.54 0.67
C LYS A 202 -8.84 -23.50 -0.38
N VAL A 203 -9.36 -22.29 -0.28
CA VAL A 203 -9.04 -21.18 -1.19
C VAL A 203 -7.65 -20.65 -0.90
N LEU A 204 -7.28 -20.45 0.37
CA LEU A 204 -5.94 -20.02 0.78
C LEU A 204 -4.85 -20.96 0.24
N ARG A 205 -5.04 -22.28 0.35
CA ARG A 205 -4.13 -23.27 -0.25
C ARG A 205 -4.03 -23.16 -1.77
N ARG A 206 -5.16 -22.95 -2.47
CA ARG A 206 -5.17 -22.72 -3.93
C ARG A 206 -4.49 -21.41 -4.32
N MET A 207 -4.57 -20.39 -3.47
CA MET A 207 -3.86 -19.11 -3.61
C MET A 207 -2.35 -19.22 -3.31
N ASN A 208 -1.88 -20.37 -2.82
CA ASN A 208 -0.53 -20.58 -2.29
C ASN A 208 -0.22 -19.64 -1.10
N ARG A 209 -1.23 -19.38 -0.26
CA ARG A 209 -1.03 -18.68 1.02
C ARG A 209 -0.55 -19.68 2.07
N LYS A 210 0.38 -19.25 2.91
CA LYS A 210 0.96 -20.08 3.97
C LYS A 210 0.13 -20.08 5.25
N SER A 211 -0.66 -19.04 5.46
CA SER A 211 -1.59 -18.93 6.58
C SER A 211 -2.83 -19.79 6.35
N ASP A 212 -3.38 -20.30 7.42
CA ASP A 212 -4.71 -20.92 7.48
C ASP A 212 -5.67 -20.06 8.33
N SER A 213 -6.95 -20.41 8.34
CA SER A 213 -8.02 -19.70 9.06
C SER A 213 -7.71 -19.57 10.56
N LYS A 214 -7.15 -20.61 11.17
CA LYS A 214 -6.79 -20.62 12.60
C LYS A 214 -5.64 -19.66 12.90
N SER A 215 -4.58 -19.70 12.11
CA SER A 215 -3.42 -18.79 12.28
C SER A 215 -3.81 -17.34 12.06
N ILE A 216 -4.66 -17.06 11.06
CA ILE A 216 -5.21 -15.73 10.80
C ILE A 216 -5.98 -15.20 12.01
N LYS A 217 -6.94 -15.99 12.55
CA LYS A 217 -7.70 -15.60 13.76
C LYS A 217 -6.78 -15.33 14.95
N ASN A 218 -5.80 -16.20 15.18
CA ASN A 218 -4.86 -16.05 16.27
C ASN A 218 -4.04 -14.76 16.15
N THR A 219 -3.51 -14.47 14.98
CA THR A 219 -2.72 -13.24 14.74
C THR A 219 -3.56 -11.99 14.98
N ILE A 220 -4.78 -11.91 14.42
CA ILE A 220 -5.68 -10.78 14.61
C ILE A 220 -6.05 -10.60 16.09
N THR A 221 -6.42 -11.69 16.77
CA THR A 221 -6.77 -11.67 18.20
C THR A 221 -5.61 -11.19 19.05
N LYS A 222 -4.39 -11.66 18.72
CA LYS A 222 -3.18 -11.25 19.43
C LYS A 222 -2.90 -9.76 19.27
N ILE A 223 -2.92 -9.27 18.02
CA ILE A 223 -2.67 -7.84 17.75
C ILE A 223 -3.67 -6.97 18.52
N ARG A 224 -4.97 -7.29 18.46
CA ARG A 224 -6.00 -6.52 19.18
C ARG A 224 -5.89 -6.58 20.69
N LYS A 225 -5.41 -7.71 21.22
CA LYS A 225 -5.17 -7.85 22.67
C LYS A 225 -4.01 -6.98 23.13
N GLU A 226 -2.92 -6.96 22.35
CA GLU A 226 -1.70 -6.22 22.70
C GLU A 226 -1.81 -4.72 22.40
N ILE A 227 -2.60 -4.33 21.37
CA ILE A 227 -2.77 -2.95 20.91
C ILE A 227 -4.29 -2.69 20.78
N PRO A 228 -4.99 -2.29 21.86
CA PRO A 228 -6.46 -2.18 21.87
C PRO A 228 -7.05 -1.19 20.89
N ASP A 229 -6.33 -0.12 20.55
CA ASP A 229 -6.73 0.93 19.60
C ASP A 229 -6.18 0.71 18.18
N VAL A 230 -5.73 -0.50 17.87
CA VAL A 230 -5.19 -0.85 16.56
C VAL A 230 -6.23 -0.70 15.46
N ILE A 231 -5.78 -0.18 14.35
CA ILE A 231 -6.50 -0.18 13.07
C ILE A 231 -6.00 -1.38 12.25
N LEU A 232 -6.89 -2.30 11.96
CA LEU A 232 -6.61 -3.42 11.07
C LEU A 232 -7.20 -3.14 9.70
N ARG A 233 -6.33 -3.00 8.71
CA ARG A 233 -6.69 -2.91 7.30
C ARG A 233 -6.47 -4.27 6.64
N THR A 234 -7.40 -4.69 5.81
CA THR A 234 -7.27 -5.94 5.06
C THR A 234 -7.82 -5.84 3.66
N THR A 235 -7.46 -6.80 2.85
CA THR A 235 -7.93 -6.94 1.47
C THR A 235 -8.34 -8.38 1.21
N PHE A 236 -9.50 -8.58 0.53
CA PHE A 236 -9.98 -9.88 0.10
C PHE A 236 -10.16 -9.95 -1.42
N ILE A 237 -10.04 -11.16 -1.96
CA ILE A 237 -10.34 -11.50 -3.34
C ILE A 237 -11.50 -12.49 -3.34
N VAL A 238 -12.62 -12.13 -3.97
CA VAL A 238 -13.79 -12.98 -4.14
C VAL A 238 -13.87 -13.56 -5.56
N GLY A 239 -14.46 -14.75 -5.67
CA GLY A 239 -14.58 -15.43 -6.95
C GLY A 239 -13.27 -15.97 -7.48
N PHE A 240 -12.36 -16.35 -6.57
CA PHE A 240 -11.14 -17.07 -6.94
C PHE A 240 -11.50 -18.43 -7.60
N PRO A 241 -10.71 -18.93 -8.58
CA PRO A 241 -11.03 -20.19 -9.24
C PRO A 241 -11.20 -21.35 -8.26
N GLY A 242 -12.37 -22.00 -8.34
CA GLY A 242 -12.76 -23.08 -7.44
C GLY A 242 -13.30 -22.68 -6.07
N GLU A 243 -13.53 -21.37 -5.83
CA GLU A 243 -14.26 -20.89 -4.66
C GLU A 243 -15.72 -21.28 -4.74
N THR A 244 -16.19 -22.06 -3.76
CA THR A 244 -17.59 -22.51 -3.64
C THR A 244 -18.45 -21.47 -2.90
N GLU A 245 -19.75 -21.75 -2.76
CA GLU A 245 -20.63 -20.90 -1.95
C GLU A 245 -20.31 -21.06 -0.45
N ASP A 246 -19.95 -22.26 -0.01
CA ASP A 246 -19.54 -22.51 1.37
C ASP A 246 -18.22 -21.77 1.70
N ASP A 247 -17.22 -21.84 0.79
CA ASP A 247 -15.96 -21.11 0.95
C ASP A 247 -16.21 -19.57 1.07
N PHE A 248 -17.16 -19.05 0.28
CA PHE A 248 -17.55 -17.65 0.35
C PHE A 248 -18.30 -17.33 1.65
N PHE A 249 -19.17 -18.23 2.12
CA PHE A 249 -19.89 -18.04 3.36
C PHE A 249 -18.94 -18.01 4.57
N GLU A 250 -17.93 -18.90 4.61
CA GLU A 250 -16.88 -18.83 5.64
C GLU A 250 -16.16 -17.46 5.68
N LEU A 251 -15.85 -16.91 4.50
CA LEU A 251 -15.26 -15.57 4.40
C LEU A 251 -16.21 -14.48 4.92
N TYR A 252 -17.48 -14.54 4.53
CA TYR A 252 -18.50 -13.57 4.93
C TYR A 252 -18.70 -13.55 6.46
N GLU A 253 -18.82 -14.73 7.08
CA GLU A 253 -18.96 -14.87 8.53
C GLU A 253 -17.69 -14.37 9.26
N PHE A 254 -16.53 -14.67 8.71
CA PHE A 254 -15.28 -14.15 9.27
C PHE A 254 -15.19 -12.63 9.23
N VAL A 255 -15.58 -11.98 8.13
CA VAL A 255 -15.63 -10.52 8.04
C VAL A 255 -16.58 -9.93 9.08
N ASN A 256 -17.76 -10.56 9.24
CA ASN A 256 -18.76 -10.14 10.24
C ASN A 256 -18.26 -10.32 11.69
N GLU A 257 -17.49 -11.37 11.96
CA GLU A 257 -16.87 -11.64 13.28
C GLU A 257 -15.70 -10.69 13.56
N ALA A 258 -14.77 -10.59 12.60
CA ALA A 258 -13.52 -9.86 12.76
C ALA A 258 -13.70 -8.34 12.81
N LYS A 259 -14.69 -7.79 12.11
CA LYS A 259 -15.03 -6.35 12.10
C LYS A 259 -13.80 -5.47 11.90
N PHE A 260 -13.15 -5.63 10.76
CA PHE A 260 -11.99 -4.83 10.39
C PHE A 260 -12.36 -3.34 10.33
N GLU A 261 -11.44 -2.48 10.72
CA GLU A 261 -11.60 -1.03 10.66
C GLU A 261 -11.55 -0.52 9.22
N LYS A 262 -10.75 -1.19 8.37
CA LYS A 262 -10.61 -0.87 6.94
C LYS A 262 -10.59 -2.18 6.15
N LEU A 263 -11.42 -2.27 5.12
CA LEU A 263 -11.51 -3.48 4.31
C LEU A 263 -11.78 -3.15 2.84
N GLY A 264 -10.94 -3.68 1.97
CA GLY A 264 -11.13 -3.64 0.52
C GLY A 264 -11.45 -5.02 -0.05
N VAL A 265 -12.32 -5.09 -1.06
CA VAL A 265 -12.63 -6.34 -1.75
C VAL A 265 -12.44 -6.19 -3.24
N PHE A 266 -11.79 -7.16 -3.86
CA PHE A 266 -11.60 -7.24 -5.30
C PHE A 266 -12.21 -8.52 -5.86
N LYS A 267 -12.72 -8.43 -7.08
CA LYS A 267 -13.04 -9.63 -7.86
C LYS A 267 -11.75 -10.24 -8.38
N TYR A 268 -11.61 -11.55 -8.31
CA TYR A 268 -10.49 -12.20 -8.98
C TYR A 268 -10.45 -11.80 -10.46
N SER A 269 -9.33 -11.27 -10.88
CA SER A 269 -8.99 -10.98 -12.27
C SER A 269 -8.00 -12.03 -12.78
N LYS A 270 -8.26 -12.53 -13.97
CA LYS A 270 -7.41 -13.51 -14.63
C LYS A 270 -6.18 -12.79 -15.20
N GLU A 271 -5.03 -13.00 -14.55
CA GLU A 271 -3.76 -12.42 -14.97
C GLU A 271 -2.96 -13.43 -15.80
N ASP A 272 -2.60 -13.07 -17.02
CA ASP A 272 -1.88 -13.94 -17.95
C ASP A 272 -0.56 -14.45 -17.34
N GLY A 273 -0.22 -15.72 -17.63
CA GLY A 273 0.98 -16.35 -17.14
C GLY A 273 0.95 -16.82 -15.68
N THR A 274 -0.02 -16.36 -14.87
CA THR A 274 -0.13 -16.79 -13.47
C THR A 274 -0.70 -18.22 -13.36
N PRO A 275 -0.34 -18.97 -12.28
CA PRO A 275 -0.91 -20.32 -12.07
C PRO A 275 -2.43 -20.31 -11.97
N ALA A 276 -3.03 -19.33 -11.28
CA ALA A 276 -4.49 -19.22 -11.12
C ALA A 276 -5.22 -19.01 -12.45
N SER A 277 -4.57 -18.39 -13.44
CA SER A 277 -5.18 -18.21 -14.77
C SER A 277 -5.45 -19.53 -15.52
N ARG A 278 -4.74 -20.62 -15.14
CA ARG A 278 -4.82 -21.93 -15.76
C ARG A 278 -5.82 -22.88 -15.06
N ILE A 279 -6.33 -22.48 -13.88
CA ILE A 279 -7.32 -23.29 -13.15
C ILE A 279 -8.64 -23.28 -13.94
N LYS A 280 -9.23 -24.46 -14.18
CA LYS A 280 -10.42 -24.61 -15.04
C LYS A 280 -11.69 -24.09 -14.38
N GLU A 281 -11.83 -24.23 -13.05
CA GLU A 281 -13.02 -23.88 -12.27
C GLU A 281 -13.16 -22.35 -12.08
N GLN A 282 -13.19 -21.62 -13.17
CA GLN A 282 -13.37 -20.15 -13.13
C GLN A 282 -14.77 -19.78 -12.65
N VAL A 283 -14.87 -18.91 -11.67
CA VAL A 283 -16.15 -18.41 -11.16
C VAL A 283 -16.74 -17.39 -12.14
N HIS A 284 -18.05 -17.51 -12.39
CA HIS A 284 -18.74 -16.62 -13.33
C HIS A 284 -18.74 -15.17 -12.86
N HIS A 285 -18.63 -14.20 -13.77
CA HIS A 285 -18.49 -12.78 -13.45
C HIS A 285 -19.65 -12.23 -12.60
N LYS A 286 -20.91 -12.68 -12.82
CA LYS A 286 -22.07 -12.26 -12.00
C LYS A 286 -21.95 -12.76 -10.56
N THR A 287 -21.43 -13.98 -10.35
CA THR A 287 -21.19 -14.51 -9.01
C THR A 287 -20.11 -13.71 -8.29
N LYS A 288 -18.99 -13.38 -8.99
CA LYS A 288 -17.95 -12.51 -8.44
C LYS A 288 -18.51 -11.15 -8.03
N GLN A 289 -19.36 -10.55 -8.87
CA GLN A 289 -19.98 -9.26 -8.57
C GLN A 289 -20.89 -9.36 -7.35
N SER A 290 -21.77 -10.36 -7.32
CA SER A 290 -22.69 -10.58 -6.19
C SER A 290 -21.94 -10.79 -4.87
N ARG A 291 -20.83 -11.54 -4.88
CA ARG A 291 -19.99 -11.76 -3.69
C ARG A 291 -19.31 -10.48 -3.23
N LEU A 292 -18.77 -9.69 -4.16
CA LEU A 292 -18.20 -8.38 -3.87
C LEU A 292 -19.25 -7.47 -3.22
N ASP A 293 -20.43 -7.35 -3.82
CA ASP A 293 -21.51 -6.47 -3.34
C ASP A 293 -21.97 -6.87 -1.93
N LYS A 294 -22.07 -8.18 -1.65
CA LYS A 294 -22.44 -8.71 -0.31
C LYS A 294 -21.40 -8.30 0.74
N ILE A 295 -20.08 -8.51 0.48
CA ILE A 295 -19.03 -8.14 1.44
C ILE A 295 -18.95 -6.63 1.61
N MET A 296 -19.02 -5.85 0.53
CA MET A 296 -18.98 -4.38 0.62
C MET A 296 -20.19 -3.81 1.36
N SER A 297 -21.37 -4.40 1.20
CA SER A 297 -22.55 -4.01 1.97
C SER A 297 -22.42 -4.33 3.48
N LEU A 298 -21.74 -5.43 3.81
CA LEU A 298 -21.43 -5.78 5.20
C LEU A 298 -20.38 -4.83 5.77
N GLU A 299 -19.29 -4.60 5.01
CA GLU A 299 -18.21 -3.71 5.37
C GLU A 299 -18.71 -2.29 5.65
N GLN A 300 -19.59 -1.73 4.80
CA GLN A 300 -20.16 -0.40 5.00
C GLN A 300 -20.89 -0.27 6.35
N LYS A 301 -21.59 -1.32 6.79
CA LYS A 301 -22.24 -1.34 8.11
C LYS A 301 -21.23 -1.40 9.24
N ILE A 302 -20.19 -2.25 9.10
CA ILE A 302 -19.12 -2.40 10.08
C ILE A 302 -18.35 -1.09 10.21
N SER A 303 -17.91 -0.52 9.08
CA SER A 303 -17.18 0.75 9.03
C SER A 303 -17.96 1.88 9.72
N ARG A 304 -19.27 1.99 9.43
CA ARG A 304 -20.12 2.99 10.09
C ARG A 304 -20.12 2.84 11.61
N ILE A 305 -20.32 1.62 12.12
CA ILE A 305 -20.30 1.35 13.58
C ILE A 305 -18.94 1.75 14.17
N LYS A 306 -17.86 1.32 13.51
CA LYS A 306 -16.48 1.62 13.94
C LYS A 306 -16.17 3.13 13.94
N LEU A 307 -16.69 3.87 12.98
CA LEU A 307 -16.53 5.33 12.94
C LEU A 307 -17.41 6.03 13.97
N GLU A 308 -18.64 5.56 14.21
CA GLU A 308 -19.53 6.09 15.25
C GLU A 308 -18.92 5.93 16.66
N GLU A 309 -18.16 4.85 16.92
CA GLU A 309 -17.38 4.66 18.16
C GLU A 309 -16.33 5.76 18.40
N LYS A 310 -15.93 6.49 17.36
CA LYS A 310 -14.93 7.57 17.47
C LYS A 310 -15.52 8.92 17.85
N ILE A 311 -16.85 9.10 17.79
CA ILE A 311 -17.51 10.35 18.15
C ILE A 311 -17.24 10.69 19.61
N GLY A 312 -16.86 11.94 19.84
CA GLY A 312 -16.51 12.47 21.18
C GLY A 312 -15.03 12.28 21.56
N ASN A 313 -14.29 11.44 20.84
CA ASN A 313 -12.86 11.24 21.11
C ASN A 313 -12.02 12.34 20.45
N GLU A 314 -10.85 12.56 21.02
CA GLU A 314 -9.87 13.54 20.57
C GLU A 314 -8.71 12.81 19.88
N TYR A 315 -8.28 13.37 18.75
CA TYR A 315 -7.16 12.83 17.97
C TYR A 315 -6.20 13.93 17.56
N GLU A 316 -4.94 13.56 17.47
CA GLU A 316 -3.99 14.32 16.70
C GLU A 316 -4.20 14.01 15.21
N ALA A 317 -4.22 15.03 14.37
CA ALA A 317 -4.43 14.91 12.95
C ALA A 317 -3.45 15.77 12.16
N VAL A 318 -2.96 15.25 11.03
CA VAL A 318 -2.17 16.00 10.06
C VAL A 318 -3.10 16.62 9.01
N VAL A 319 -2.87 17.87 8.69
CA VAL A 319 -3.59 18.58 7.62
C VAL A 319 -2.97 18.20 6.28
N ASP A 320 -3.72 17.47 5.44
CA ASP A 320 -3.28 17.10 4.09
C ASP A 320 -3.57 18.22 3.07
N GLY A 321 -4.61 19.04 3.32
CA GLY A 321 -5.01 20.11 2.44
C GLY A 321 -6.38 20.68 2.77
N PHE A 322 -7.04 21.20 1.75
CA PHE A 322 -8.37 21.81 1.86
C PHE A 322 -9.32 21.24 0.81
N SER A 323 -10.63 21.31 1.09
CA SER A 323 -11.65 21.01 0.10
C SER A 323 -11.58 21.99 -1.10
N ASP A 324 -12.09 21.59 -2.26
CA ASP A 324 -12.07 22.41 -3.49
C ASP A 324 -12.68 23.80 -3.30
N ASP A 325 -13.70 23.91 -2.45
CA ASP A 325 -14.39 25.17 -2.09
C ASP A 325 -13.71 25.90 -0.92
N ASN A 326 -12.61 25.37 -0.42
CA ASN A 326 -11.80 25.91 0.69
C ASN A 326 -12.57 26.09 2.02
N ARG A 327 -13.75 25.49 2.16
CA ARG A 327 -14.57 25.57 3.38
C ARG A 327 -14.12 24.62 4.49
N TYR A 328 -13.47 23.53 4.11
CA TYR A 328 -13.04 22.50 5.04
C TYR A 328 -11.54 22.24 4.93
N ILE A 329 -10.93 22.01 6.07
CA ILE A 329 -9.63 21.38 6.23
C ILE A 329 -9.82 19.89 5.99
N CYS A 330 -9.02 19.27 5.15
CA CYS A 330 -8.91 17.82 4.96
C CYS A 330 -7.73 17.34 5.80
N ALA A 331 -8.01 16.60 6.85
CA ALA A 331 -7.00 16.08 7.77
C ALA A 331 -7.18 14.58 7.94
N ARG A 332 -6.17 13.88 8.46
CA ARG A 332 -6.26 12.47 8.86
C ARG A 332 -5.46 12.23 10.14
N SER A 333 -5.89 11.22 10.87
CA SER A 333 -5.22 10.77 12.08
C SER A 333 -4.30 9.57 11.80
N TYR A 334 -3.72 8.98 12.87
CA TYR A 334 -2.98 7.73 12.75
C TYR A 334 -3.82 6.58 12.16
N MET A 335 -5.13 6.71 12.17
CA MET A 335 -6.07 5.69 11.68
C MET A 335 -6.14 5.57 10.15
N ASP A 336 -5.55 6.51 9.41
CA ASP A 336 -5.77 6.62 7.97
C ASP A 336 -4.46 6.83 7.21
N ILE A 337 -4.26 6.08 6.12
CA ILE A 337 -3.18 6.34 5.16
C ILE A 337 -3.62 7.38 4.11
N PRO A 338 -2.69 8.18 3.59
CA PRO A 338 -3.03 9.20 2.62
C PRO A 338 -3.62 8.62 1.34
N ASN A 339 -4.69 9.25 0.84
CA ASN A 339 -5.37 8.95 -0.43
C ASN A 339 -6.08 7.58 -0.54
N GLU A 340 -6.03 6.75 0.48
CA GLU A 340 -6.62 5.39 0.45
C GLU A 340 -7.74 5.22 1.46
N ASP A 341 -7.59 5.82 2.64
CA ASP A 341 -8.53 5.72 3.75
C ASP A 341 -9.41 6.98 3.88
N GLY A 342 -10.14 7.10 4.99
CA GLY A 342 -11.04 8.22 5.24
C GLY A 342 -10.34 9.54 5.56
N THR A 343 -11.11 10.61 5.52
CA THR A 343 -10.69 11.98 5.80
C THR A 343 -11.45 12.52 7.02
N ILE A 344 -10.77 13.31 7.84
CA ILE A 344 -11.41 14.12 8.88
C ILE A 344 -11.67 15.52 8.29
N PHE A 345 -12.94 15.85 8.03
CA PHE A 345 -13.32 17.17 7.58
C PHE A 345 -13.52 18.10 8.77
N ILE A 346 -12.81 19.22 8.81
CA ILE A 346 -12.86 20.21 9.87
C ILE A 346 -13.17 21.56 9.24
N LYS A 347 -14.08 22.36 9.83
CA LYS A 347 -14.40 23.68 9.31
C LYS A 347 -13.14 24.55 9.25
N ASN A 348 -12.84 25.10 8.08
CA ASN A 348 -11.65 25.93 7.88
C ASN A 348 -11.79 27.26 8.63
N ASN A 349 -10.80 27.58 9.46
CA ASN A 349 -10.71 28.83 10.24
C ASN A 349 -9.58 29.76 9.75
N GLY A 350 -8.90 29.40 8.66
CA GLY A 350 -7.81 30.18 8.04
C GLY A 350 -6.50 30.23 8.84
N LYS A 351 -6.33 29.37 9.87
CA LYS A 351 -5.17 29.42 10.79
C LYS A 351 -4.16 28.30 10.59
N VAL A 352 -4.45 27.31 9.73
CA VAL A 352 -3.63 26.13 9.53
C VAL A 352 -3.14 26.02 8.09
N GLN A 353 -2.04 25.31 7.90
CA GLN A 353 -1.44 25.04 6.61
C GLN A 353 -1.31 23.53 6.38
N PRO A 354 -1.24 23.05 5.13
CA PRO A 354 -0.91 21.65 4.85
C PRO A 354 0.42 21.27 5.51
N GLY A 355 0.41 20.14 6.21
CA GLY A 355 1.55 19.65 6.99
C GLY A 355 1.51 20.00 8.49
N ASP A 356 0.60 20.85 8.92
CA ASP A 356 0.40 21.13 10.33
C ASP A 356 -0.22 19.92 11.04
N PHE A 357 0.22 19.68 12.28
CA PHE A 357 -0.43 18.74 13.20
C PHE A 357 -1.33 19.50 14.15
N ILE A 358 -2.59 19.13 14.20
CA ILE A 358 -3.62 19.74 14.99
C ILE A 358 -4.28 18.73 15.94
N LYS A 359 -4.83 19.20 17.04
CA LYS A 359 -5.73 18.37 17.85
C LYS A 359 -7.16 18.65 17.43
N CYS A 360 -7.93 17.59 17.21
CA CYS A 360 -9.33 17.70 16.84
C CYS A 360 -10.19 16.71 17.62
N LYS A 361 -11.43 17.10 17.88
CA LYS A 361 -12.48 16.26 18.46
C LYS A 361 -13.43 15.82 17.38
N ILE A 362 -13.74 14.53 17.32
CA ILE A 362 -14.71 14.00 16.35
C ILE A 362 -16.12 14.29 16.84
N ILE A 363 -16.94 14.90 15.98
CA ILE A 363 -18.30 15.31 16.30
C ILE A 363 -19.36 14.54 15.51
N SER A 364 -19.03 13.98 14.36
CA SER A 364 -19.98 13.26 13.49
C SER A 364 -19.26 12.36 12.48
N VAL A 365 -20.05 11.52 11.81
CA VAL A 365 -19.59 10.60 10.74
C VAL A 365 -20.36 10.92 9.45
N LYS A 366 -19.67 10.87 8.32
CA LYS A 366 -20.24 11.03 6.99
C LYS A 366 -19.68 9.97 6.04
N ASN A 367 -20.47 8.96 5.70
CA ASN A 367 -20.03 7.79 4.91
C ASN A 367 -18.82 7.10 5.55
N TYR A 368 -17.65 7.15 4.89
CA TYR A 368 -16.38 6.62 5.36
C TYR A 368 -15.48 7.67 6.04
N ASP A 369 -15.98 8.89 6.16
CA ASP A 369 -15.24 10.04 6.67
C ASP A 369 -15.73 10.47 8.05
N LEU A 370 -14.89 11.20 8.75
CA LEU A 370 -15.18 11.81 10.04
C LEU A 370 -15.36 13.32 9.87
N ILE A 371 -16.17 13.90 10.74
CA ILE A 371 -16.29 15.37 10.88
C ILE A 371 -15.77 15.72 12.27
N GLY A 372 -14.87 16.69 12.32
CA GLY A 372 -14.23 17.15 13.55
C GLY A 372 -14.25 18.65 13.73
N GLU A 373 -13.83 19.07 14.89
CA GLU A 373 -13.55 20.47 15.25
C GLU A 373 -12.17 20.58 15.90
N ILE A 374 -11.46 21.68 15.68
CA ILE A 374 -10.16 21.95 16.33
C ILE A 374 -10.40 22.29 17.80
N ILE A 375 -9.56 21.74 18.70
CA ILE A 375 -9.59 22.00 20.14
C ILE A 375 -8.28 22.61 20.64
#